data_97966c1e2d1e118819d98b06e0bacb4a
#
_entry.id   97966c1e2d1e118819d98b06e0bacb4a
#
_cell.length_a   1.000
_cell.length_b   1.000
_cell.length_c   1.000
_cell.angle_alpha   90.00
_cell.angle_beta   90.00
_cell.angle_gamma   90.00
#
_symmetry.space_group_name_H-M   'P 1'
#
loop_
_entity.id
_entity.type
_entity.pdbx_description
1 polymer ?
#
loop_
_entity_poly.entity_id
_entity_poly.type
_entity_poly.pdbx_seq_one_letter_code
_entity_poly.pdbx_strand_id
1 'polypeptide(L)'
;MTQTEDAFSFHPDNLIKYQLVLFLSTTLEVLNDTQQKAFENYISQGGAFMGIHAAADTEYEWPFYGKLVGAYFESHPNDPNVLTAQMRVLDPNHPATKNLP
;
A
#
# COMPACT_ATOMS: atom_id res chain seq x y z
N MET A 1 6.34 13.48 9.82
CA MET A 1 6.03 12.05 9.59
C MET A 1 5.65 11.43 10.93
N THR A 2 4.60 10.65 10.96
CA THR A 2 4.17 9.87 12.13
C THR A 2 4.19 8.40 11.73
N GLN A 3 4.77 7.53 12.57
CA GLN A 3 4.74 6.09 12.40
C GLN A 3 3.93 5.49 13.55
N THR A 4 3.10 4.50 13.23
CA THR A 4 2.26 3.81 14.22
C THR A 4 1.97 2.38 13.75
N GLU A 5 1.77 1.47 14.69
CA GLU A 5 1.19 0.14 14.49
C GLU A 5 -0.27 0.10 14.96
N ASP A 6 -0.80 1.26 15.39
CA ASP A 6 -2.15 1.38 15.93
C ASP A 6 -3.15 1.76 14.84
N ALA A 7 -3.97 0.79 14.44
CA ALA A 7 -5.04 0.97 13.46
C ALA A 7 -6.13 1.98 13.90
N PHE A 8 -6.24 2.32 15.19
CA PHE A 8 -7.10 3.42 15.65
C PHE A 8 -6.73 4.77 15.05
N SER A 9 -5.53 4.90 14.49
CA SER A 9 -5.12 6.08 13.74
C SER A 9 -5.92 6.29 12.45
N PHE A 10 -6.61 5.26 11.94
CA PHE A 10 -7.43 5.32 10.73
C PHE A 10 -8.85 5.83 11.03
N HIS A 11 -8.96 7.12 11.35
CA HIS A 11 -10.23 7.83 11.42
C HIS A 11 -10.12 9.21 10.74
N PRO A 12 -11.25 9.81 10.29
CA PRO A 12 -11.23 10.99 9.41
C PRO A 12 -10.43 12.17 9.97
N ASP A 13 -10.62 12.51 11.25
CA ASP A 13 -9.95 13.66 11.88
C ASP A 13 -8.44 13.49 12.02
N ASN A 14 -7.93 12.26 11.89
CA ASN A 14 -6.51 12.01 11.90
C ASN A 14 -5.96 11.93 10.47
N LEU A 15 -6.61 11.17 9.58
CA LEU A 15 -6.17 10.97 8.20
C LEU A 15 -6.04 12.29 7.43
N ILE A 16 -6.96 13.24 7.65
CA ILE A 16 -6.95 14.55 6.99
C ILE A 16 -5.70 15.39 7.27
N LYS A 17 -4.93 15.05 8.31
CA LYS A 17 -3.67 15.74 8.64
C LYS A 17 -2.49 15.37 7.74
N TYR A 18 -2.64 14.32 6.94
CA TYR A 18 -1.58 13.74 6.14
C TYR A 18 -1.90 13.81 4.64
N GLN A 19 -0.89 14.07 3.84
CA GLN A 19 -0.97 14.03 2.37
C GLN A 19 -0.78 12.61 1.82
N LEU A 20 -0.06 11.76 2.57
CA LEU A 20 0.28 10.40 2.17
C LEU A 20 0.11 9.46 3.36
N VAL A 21 -0.59 8.36 3.12
CA VAL A 21 -0.59 7.17 3.98
C VAL A 21 0.32 6.12 3.35
N LEU A 22 1.24 5.59 4.16
CA LEU A 22 2.19 4.59 3.72
C LEU A 22 2.01 3.30 4.52
N PHE A 23 1.74 2.20 3.82
CA PHE A 23 1.76 0.87 4.39
C PHE A 23 3.15 0.27 4.19
N LEU A 24 3.82 -0.01 5.30
CA LEU A 24 5.16 -0.59 5.30
C LEU A 24 5.14 -2.01 5.85
N SER A 25 5.28 -2.98 4.97
CA SER A 25 5.33 -4.42 5.32
C SER A 25 4.12 -4.88 6.16
N THR A 26 2.95 -4.32 5.90
CA THR A 26 1.68 -4.79 6.47
C THR A 26 1.31 -6.14 5.86
N THR A 27 0.59 -6.97 6.61
CA THR A 27 0.12 -8.29 6.16
C THR A 27 -1.26 -8.58 6.73
N LEU A 28 -2.05 -9.38 6.03
CA LEU A 28 -3.38 -9.82 6.44
C LEU A 28 -4.37 -8.64 6.64
N GLU A 29 -5.45 -8.87 7.39
CA GLU A 29 -6.46 -7.85 7.66
C GLU A 29 -5.99 -6.92 8.79
N VAL A 30 -5.70 -5.68 8.47
CA VAL A 30 -5.17 -4.68 9.44
C VAL A 30 -6.20 -3.63 9.83
N LEU A 31 -7.23 -3.43 9.01
CA LEU A 31 -8.28 -2.44 9.24
C LEU A 31 -9.65 -3.10 9.39
N ASN A 32 -10.47 -2.63 10.31
CA ASN A 32 -11.87 -2.98 10.37
C ASN A 32 -12.70 -2.13 9.40
N ASP A 33 -13.98 -2.49 9.18
CA ASP A 33 -14.89 -1.83 8.23
C ASP A 33 -14.96 -0.30 8.40
N THR A 34 -14.96 0.18 9.64
CA THR A 34 -15.01 1.63 9.93
C THR A 34 -13.73 2.32 9.50
N GLN A 35 -12.59 1.70 9.75
CA GLN A 35 -11.27 2.20 9.36
C GLN A 35 -11.06 2.13 7.85
N GLN A 36 -11.49 1.03 7.21
CA GLN A 36 -11.52 0.87 5.76
C GLN A 36 -12.34 2.00 5.12
N LYS A 37 -13.54 2.28 5.66
CA LYS A 37 -14.38 3.36 5.16
C LYS A 37 -13.77 4.75 5.34
N ALA A 38 -13.10 4.98 6.45
CA ALA A 38 -12.37 6.23 6.68
C ALA A 38 -11.23 6.41 5.67
N PHE A 39 -10.52 5.34 5.36
CA PHE A 39 -9.43 5.36 4.39
C PHE A 39 -9.93 5.51 2.94
N GLU A 40 -11.02 4.84 2.54
CA GLU A 40 -11.68 5.07 1.24
C GLU A 40 -12.04 6.54 1.05
N ASN A 41 -12.65 7.15 2.07
CA ASN A 41 -13.02 8.57 2.03
C ASN A 41 -11.79 9.47 1.90
N TYR A 42 -10.71 9.16 2.63
CA TYR A 42 -9.44 9.88 2.53
C TYR A 42 -8.87 9.84 1.11
N ILE A 43 -8.81 8.67 0.49
CA ILE A 43 -8.33 8.51 -0.90
C ILE A 43 -9.24 9.26 -1.89
N SER A 44 -10.57 9.12 -1.74
CA SER A 44 -11.53 9.79 -2.63
C SER A 44 -11.48 11.31 -2.56
N GLN A 45 -11.01 11.86 -1.46
CA GLN A 45 -10.79 13.31 -1.26
C GLN A 45 -9.40 13.78 -1.72
N GLY A 46 -8.62 12.92 -2.36
CA GLY A 46 -7.31 13.27 -2.92
C GLY A 46 -6.12 12.95 -2.04
N GLY A 47 -6.32 12.20 -0.96
CA GLY A 47 -5.22 11.63 -0.18
C GLY A 47 -4.40 10.64 -1.01
N ALA A 48 -3.08 10.58 -0.78
CA ALA A 48 -2.20 9.66 -1.50
C ALA A 48 -1.92 8.38 -0.70
N PHE A 49 -1.64 7.30 -1.42
CA PHE A 49 -1.24 6.01 -0.86
C PHE A 49 0.09 5.55 -1.43
N MET A 50 0.87 4.87 -0.59
CA MET A 50 2.05 4.12 -1.00
C MET A 50 2.12 2.80 -0.22
N GLY A 51 2.28 1.70 -0.92
CA GLY A 51 2.55 0.38 -0.34
C GLY A 51 4.00 -0.03 -0.56
N ILE A 52 4.65 -0.55 0.47
CA ILE A 52 6.02 -1.07 0.38
C ILE A 52 6.02 -2.53 0.82
N HIS A 53 6.65 -3.37 -0.01
CA HIS A 53 6.90 -4.79 0.24
C HIS A 53 5.58 -5.54 0.50
N ALA A 54 5.38 -6.10 1.71
CA ALA A 54 4.22 -6.91 2.05
C ALA A 54 2.89 -6.12 2.09
N ALA A 55 2.87 -4.83 1.78
CA ALA A 55 1.60 -4.12 1.59
C ALA A 55 0.71 -4.73 0.50
N ALA A 56 1.25 -5.52 -0.43
CA ALA A 56 0.48 -6.30 -1.38
C ALA A 56 -0.10 -7.62 -0.80
N ASP A 57 0.33 -8.00 0.39
CA ASP A 57 -0.11 -9.16 1.18
C ASP A 57 -1.10 -8.75 2.29
N THR A 58 -1.92 -7.75 2.02
CA THR A 58 -2.76 -7.07 3.01
C THR A 58 -4.17 -6.88 2.46
N GLU A 59 -5.20 -6.94 3.33
CA GLU A 59 -6.60 -6.60 3.02
C GLU A 59 -7.17 -7.38 1.83
N TYR A 60 -7.02 -8.68 1.81
CA TYR A 60 -7.44 -9.55 0.71
C TYR A 60 -8.95 -9.53 0.45
N GLU A 61 -9.74 -9.34 1.49
CA GLU A 61 -11.19 -9.35 1.39
C GLU A 61 -11.79 -7.97 1.10
N TRP A 62 -10.94 -6.95 0.93
CA TRP A 62 -11.37 -5.59 0.66
C TRP A 62 -11.13 -5.18 -0.81
N PRO A 63 -12.16 -5.25 -1.69
CA PRO A 63 -12.00 -5.01 -3.13
C PRO A 63 -11.48 -3.62 -3.50
N PHE A 64 -11.73 -2.61 -2.65
CA PHE A 64 -11.18 -1.27 -2.85
C PHE A 64 -9.66 -1.30 -2.75
N TYR A 65 -9.12 -1.97 -1.72
CA TYR A 65 -7.67 -2.05 -1.52
C TYR A 65 -6.98 -2.79 -2.67
N GLY A 66 -7.53 -3.90 -3.15
CA GLY A 66 -7.02 -4.62 -4.31
C GLY A 66 -6.93 -3.75 -5.58
N LYS A 67 -7.92 -2.88 -5.79
CA LYS A 67 -7.90 -1.90 -6.90
C LYS A 67 -6.86 -0.81 -6.68
N LEU A 68 -6.66 -0.37 -5.46
CA LEU A 68 -5.71 0.67 -5.09
C LEU A 68 -4.26 0.19 -5.26
N VAL A 69 -3.95 -1.01 -4.80
CA VAL A 69 -2.61 -1.64 -4.93
C VAL A 69 -2.36 -2.16 -6.35
N GLY A 70 -3.40 -2.60 -7.03
CA GLY A 70 -3.35 -3.11 -8.40
C GLY A 70 -3.09 -4.60 -8.54
N ALA A 71 -2.58 -5.27 -7.50
CA ALA A 71 -2.41 -6.71 -7.44
C ALA A 71 -2.22 -7.16 -5.98
N TYR A 72 -2.59 -8.41 -5.69
CA TYR A 72 -2.26 -9.06 -4.43
C TYR A 72 -1.03 -9.94 -4.58
N PHE A 73 -0.31 -10.11 -3.49
CA PHE A 73 0.73 -11.12 -3.39
C PHE A 73 0.09 -12.52 -3.45
N GLU A 74 0.65 -13.40 -4.24
CA GLU A 74 0.19 -14.78 -4.35
C GLU A 74 1.16 -15.75 -3.67
N SER A 75 2.42 -15.73 -4.10
CA SER A 75 3.44 -16.61 -3.53
C SER A 75 4.85 -16.20 -3.96
N HIS A 76 5.83 -16.78 -3.31
CA HIS A 76 7.23 -16.76 -3.74
C HIS A 76 7.87 -18.14 -3.59
N PRO A 77 8.98 -18.44 -4.30
CA PRO A 77 9.77 -19.64 -4.06
C PRO A 77 10.29 -19.70 -2.62
N ASN A 78 10.25 -20.87 -2.01
CA ASN A 78 10.79 -21.08 -0.68
C ASN A 78 12.29 -21.38 -0.67
N ASP A 79 12.81 -21.97 -1.76
CA ASP A 79 14.22 -22.35 -1.93
C ASP A 79 14.64 -22.25 -3.39
N PRO A 80 15.54 -21.35 -3.77
CA PRO A 80 15.98 -20.19 -2.95
C PRO A 80 14.90 -19.11 -2.88
N ASN A 81 14.74 -18.49 -1.72
CA ASN A 81 13.81 -17.38 -1.50
C ASN A 81 14.41 -16.00 -1.84
N VAL A 82 15.70 -15.95 -2.13
CA VAL A 82 16.41 -14.76 -2.60
C VAL A 82 16.97 -15.03 -3.98
N LEU A 83 16.53 -14.27 -4.97
CA LEU A 83 16.89 -14.43 -6.37
C LEU A 83 17.34 -13.10 -6.96
N THR A 84 18.27 -13.20 -7.95
CA THR A 84 18.55 -12.06 -8.82
C THR A 84 17.45 -11.97 -9.87
N ALA A 85 16.83 -10.81 -10.00
CA ALA A 85 15.81 -10.53 -11.00
C ALA A 85 16.26 -9.41 -11.93
N GLN A 86 15.86 -9.50 -13.19
CA GLN A 86 16.01 -8.41 -14.14
C GLN A 86 14.74 -7.58 -14.17
N MET A 87 14.88 -6.28 -13.88
CA MET A 87 13.78 -5.33 -13.93
C MET A 87 13.81 -4.56 -15.27
N ARG A 88 12.63 -4.39 -15.87
CA ARG A 88 12.45 -3.58 -17.06
C ARG A 88 11.54 -2.40 -16.77
N VAL A 89 12.07 -1.19 -16.97
CA VAL A 89 11.27 0.02 -16.90
C VAL A 89 10.38 0.10 -18.14
N LEU A 90 9.07 0.11 -17.95
CA LEU A 90 8.09 0.15 -19.06
C LEU A 90 7.83 1.59 -19.54
N ASP A 91 7.82 2.55 -18.60
CA ASP A 91 7.67 3.98 -18.91
C ASP A 91 8.85 4.76 -18.29
N PRO A 92 9.89 5.06 -19.08
CA PRO A 92 11.07 5.80 -18.60
C PRO A 92 10.79 7.29 -18.35
N ASN A 93 9.64 7.81 -18.78
CA ASN A 93 9.26 9.22 -18.60
C ASN A 93 8.41 9.44 -17.34
N HIS A 94 7.91 8.38 -16.73
CA HIS A 94 7.10 8.49 -15.52
C HIS A 94 7.92 9.08 -14.36
N PRO A 95 7.38 10.02 -13.55
CA PRO A 95 8.11 10.64 -12.44
C PRO A 95 8.77 9.65 -11.47
N ALA A 96 8.17 8.49 -11.24
CA ALA A 96 8.70 7.46 -10.34
C ALA A 96 9.86 6.64 -10.94
N THR A 97 10.03 6.64 -12.27
CA THR A 97 10.99 5.76 -12.97
C THR A 97 12.07 6.52 -13.74
N LYS A 98 11.85 7.79 -14.06
CA LYS A 98 12.75 8.60 -14.91
C LYS A 98 14.19 8.72 -14.44
N ASN A 99 14.46 8.43 -13.18
CA ASN A 99 15.80 8.48 -12.59
C ASN A 99 16.36 7.09 -12.23
N LEU A 100 15.66 6.01 -12.63
CA LEU A 100 16.19 4.66 -12.48
C LEU A 100 17.23 4.37 -13.55
N PRO A 101 18.28 3.55 -13.23
CA PRO A 101 19.30 3.16 -14.17
C PRO A 101 18.76 2.28 -15.29
#